data_23beb8da1d0687cc07e8d85fa89fe29a
#
_entry.id   23beb8da1d0687cc07e8d85fa89fe29a
#
_cell.length_a   1.000
_cell.length_b   1.000
_cell.length_c   1.000
_cell.angle_alpha   90.00
_cell.angle_beta   90.00
_cell.angle_gamma   90.00
#
_symmetry.space_group_name_H-M   'P 1'
#
loop_
_entity.id
_entity.type
_entity.pdbx_description
1 polymer ?
#
loop_
_entity_poly.entity_id
_entity_poly.type
_entity_poly.pdbx_seq_one_letter_code
_entity_poly.pdbx_strand_id
1 'polypeptide(L)'
;HKQGEYEWSKYNFEIADVDMLFRQFENAFGECKRCLEAKISLPAYDYCMLAAHTFNVLDARGAISVTQRQDYILKIRELAKECALTYKASIDAANGAKGE
;
A
#
# COMPACT_ATOMS: atom_id res chain seq x y z
N HIS A 1 -8.27 23.54 -8.78
CA HIS A 1 -8.56 22.14 -9.12
C HIS A 1 -7.80 21.68 -10.37
N LYS A 2 -7.94 22.43 -11.46
CA LYS A 2 -7.27 22.09 -12.72
C LYS A 2 -5.75 22.11 -12.59
N GLN A 3 -5.23 23.08 -11.85
CA GLN A 3 -3.79 23.20 -11.65
C GLN A 3 -3.25 21.98 -10.87
N GLY A 4 -3.94 21.59 -9.81
CA GLY A 4 -3.55 20.42 -9.03
C GLY A 4 -3.60 19.12 -9.85
N GLU A 5 -4.67 18.95 -10.62
CA GLU A 5 -4.81 17.80 -11.51
C GLU A 5 -3.71 17.75 -12.56
N TYR A 6 -3.39 18.89 -13.15
CA TYR A 6 -2.32 19.00 -14.14
C TYR A 6 -0.97 18.64 -13.53
N GLU A 7 -0.64 19.19 -12.38
CA GLU A 7 0.65 18.98 -11.75
C GLU A 7 0.84 17.53 -11.31
N TRP A 8 -0.19 16.93 -10.70
CA TRP A 8 -0.11 15.52 -10.30
C TRP A 8 -0.03 14.57 -11.49
N SER A 9 -0.78 14.87 -12.58
CA SER A 9 -0.72 14.10 -13.80
C SER A 9 0.67 14.16 -14.43
N LYS A 10 1.22 15.36 -14.51
CA LYS A 10 2.57 15.56 -15.06
C LYS A 10 3.60 14.84 -14.21
N TYR A 11 3.52 14.97 -12.89
CA TYR A 11 4.43 14.29 -11.98
C TYR A 11 4.36 12.78 -12.17
N ASN A 12 3.16 12.21 -12.12
CA ASN A 12 2.99 10.77 -12.21
C ASN A 12 3.44 10.19 -13.54
N PHE A 13 3.16 10.87 -14.65
CA PHE A 13 3.43 10.32 -15.98
C PHE A 13 4.77 10.74 -16.58
N GLU A 14 5.38 11.81 -16.10
CA GLU A 14 6.59 12.34 -16.76
C GLU A 14 7.76 12.57 -15.81
N ILE A 15 7.53 13.06 -14.60
CA ILE A 15 8.59 13.58 -13.73
C ILE A 15 9.05 12.57 -12.70
N ALA A 16 8.12 11.79 -12.12
CA ALA A 16 8.44 10.89 -11.02
C ALA A 16 9.62 9.96 -11.36
N ASP A 17 10.56 9.87 -10.44
CA ASP A 17 11.73 9.00 -10.57
C ASP A 17 11.31 7.54 -10.36
N VAL A 18 11.40 6.74 -11.42
CA VAL A 18 10.98 5.34 -11.40
C VAL A 18 11.76 4.52 -10.36
N ASP A 19 13.07 4.72 -10.27
CA ASP A 19 13.89 4.00 -9.30
C ASP A 19 13.48 4.33 -7.87
N MET A 20 13.20 5.61 -7.60
CA MET A 20 12.69 6.04 -6.30
C MET A 20 11.36 5.37 -5.99
N LEU A 21 10.46 5.28 -6.97
CA LEU A 21 9.16 4.64 -6.78
C LEU A 21 9.28 3.15 -6.46
N PHE A 22 10.21 2.44 -7.10
CA PHE A 22 10.47 1.05 -6.75
C PHE A 22 10.95 0.91 -5.30
N ARG A 23 11.87 1.78 -4.88
CA ARG A 23 12.34 1.78 -3.48
C ARG A 23 11.20 2.12 -2.52
N GLN A 24 10.36 3.08 -2.88
CA GLN A 24 9.20 3.46 -2.07
C GLN A 24 8.23 2.29 -1.90
N PHE A 25 7.98 1.54 -2.97
CA PHE A 25 7.13 0.35 -2.88
C PHE A 25 7.72 -0.66 -1.89
N GLU A 26 8.99 -0.99 -2.05
CA GLU A 26 9.64 -1.98 -1.18
C GLU A 26 9.66 -1.53 0.27
N ASN A 27 9.93 -0.25 0.52
CA ASN A 27 9.93 0.30 1.86
C ASN A 27 8.54 0.26 2.49
N ALA A 28 7.51 0.66 1.75
CA ALA A 28 6.12 0.64 2.23
C ALA A 28 5.65 -0.79 2.48
N PHE A 29 5.97 -1.71 1.58
CA PHE A 29 5.63 -3.13 1.72
C PHE A 29 6.25 -3.71 2.98
N GLY A 30 7.55 -3.49 3.18
CA GLY A 30 8.27 -3.99 4.35
C GLY A 30 7.76 -3.39 5.65
N GLU A 31 7.48 -2.09 5.66
CA GLU A 31 6.96 -1.43 6.86
C GLU A 31 5.55 -1.89 7.21
N CYS A 32 4.70 -2.09 6.20
CA CYS A 32 3.38 -2.68 6.42
C CYS A 32 3.50 -4.03 7.13
N LYS A 33 4.40 -4.89 6.67
CA LYS A 33 4.62 -6.20 7.29
C LYS A 33 5.10 -6.09 8.74
N ARG A 34 6.00 -5.15 9.01
CA ARG A 34 6.48 -4.91 10.38
C ARG A 34 5.34 -4.49 11.29
N CYS A 35 4.45 -3.62 10.81
CA CYS A 35 3.28 -3.19 11.57
C CYS A 35 2.33 -4.36 11.83
N LEU A 36 2.13 -5.23 10.84
CA LEU A 36 1.29 -6.42 11.00
C LEU A 36 1.86 -7.38 12.05
N GLU A 37 3.18 -7.58 12.07
CA GLU A 37 3.84 -8.38 13.09
C GLU A 37 3.63 -7.82 14.49
N ALA A 38 3.62 -6.49 14.61
CA ALA A 38 3.37 -5.79 15.86
C ALA A 38 1.88 -5.69 16.21
N LYS A 39 0.99 -6.20 15.35
CA LYS A 39 -0.46 -6.18 15.56
C LYS A 39 -1.04 -4.76 15.59
N ILE A 40 -0.44 -3.82 14.88
CA ILE A 40 -0.94 -2.44 14.76
C ILE A 40 -1.50 -2.23 13.37
N SER A 41 -2.81 -2.40 13.24
CA SER A 41 -3.49 -2.45 11.94
C SER A 41 -3.60 -1.11 11.23
N LEU A 42 -3.78 0.00 11.96
CA LEU A 42 -3.98 1.29 11.31
C LEU A 42 -2.74 1.80 10.59
N PRO A 43 -1.54 1.83 11.23
CA PRO A 43 -0.33 2.14 10.48
C PRO A 43 -0.04 1.13 9.36
N ALA A 44 -0.32 -0.16 9.59
CA ALA A 44 -0.15 -1.17 8.55
C ALA A 44 -0.97 -0.83 7.32
N TYR A 45 -2.23 -0.43 7.52
CA TYR A 45 -3.12 -0.06 6.42
C TYR A 45 -2.59 1.15 5.64
N ASP A 46 -2.09 2.17 6.35
CA ASP A 46 -1.52 3.35 5.69
C ASP A 46 -0.36 2.97 4.76
N TYR A 47 0.54 2.10 5.21
CA TYR A 47 1.65 1.64 4.38
C TYR A 47 1.19 0.73 3.24
N CYS A 48 0.14 -0.06 3.46
CA CYS A 48 -0.47 -0.84 2.38
C CYS A 48 -1.02 0.08 1.28
N MET A 49 -1.69 1.16 1.67
CA MET A 49 -2.22 2.14 0.71
C MET A 49 -1.10 2.86 -0.03
N LEU A 50 -0.01 3.18 0.66
CA LEU A 50 1.15 3.78 0.01
C LEU A 50 1.76 2.83 -1.02
N ALA A 51 1.89 1.56 -0.68
CA ALA A 51 2.40 0.55 -1.61
C ALA A 51 1.50 0.43 -2.84
N ALA A 52 0.18 0.38 -2.63
CA ALA A 52 -0.79 0.28 -3.72
C ALA A 52 -0.74 1.51 -4.63
N HIS A 53 -0.68 2.70 -4.04
CA HIS A 53 -0.58 3.95 -4.80
C HIS A 53 0.71 3.97 -5.63
N THR A 54 1.82 3.59 -5.02
CA THR A 54 3.13 3.57 -5.68
C THR A 54 3.11 2.59 -6.87
N PHE A 55 2.52 1.42 -6.67
CA PHE A 55 2.35 0.46 -7.76
C PHE A 55 1.54 1.06 -8.91
N ASN A 56 0.44 1.76 -8.61
CA ASN A 56 -0.39 2.37 -9.65
C ASN A 56 0.40 3.38 -10.48
N VAL A 57 1.26 4.18 -9.86
CA VAL A 57 2.10 5.14 -10.57
C VAL A 57 3.12 4.41 -11.45
N LEU A 58 3.78 3.39 -10.93
CA LEU A 58 4.73 2.57 -11.68
C LEU A 58 4.07 1.92 -12.90
N ASP A 59 2.86 1.39 -12.71
CA ASP A 59 2.11 0.76 -13.79
C ASP A 59 1.72 1.79 -14.87
N ALA A 60 1.25 2.96 -14.45
CA ALA A 60 0.91 4.04 -15.37
C ALA A 60 2.13 4.53 -16.17
N ARG A 61 3.33 4.50 -15.58
CA ARG A 61 4.58 4.87 -16.24
C ARG A 61 5.06 3.77 -17.21
N GLY A 62 4.40 2.63 -17.25
CA GLY A 62 4.85 1.52 -18.07
C GLY A 62 6.11 0.84 -17.56
N ALA A 63 6.43 1.03 -16.28
CA ALA A 63 7.65 0.49 -15.68
C ALA A 63 7.52 -0.97 -15.26
N ILE A 64 6.30 -1.52 -15.32
CA ILE A 64 5.98 -2.87 -14.84
C ILE A 64 5.47 -3.70 -16.01
N SER A 65 6.07 -4.88 -16.22
CA SER A 65 5.64 -5.80 -17.27
C SER A 65 4.29 -6.46 -16.91
N VAL A 66 3.65 -7.05 -17.89
CA VAL A 66 2.38 -7.77 -17.70
C VAL A 66 2.54 -8.87 -16.63
N THR A 67 3.64 -9.63 -16.70
CA THR A 67 3.92 -10.70 -15.75
C THR A 67 4.12 -10.16 -14.33
N GLN A 68 4.94 -9.11 -14.20
CA GLN A 68 5.20 -8.47 -12.92
C GLN A 68 3.94 -7.88 -12.31
N ARG A 69 3.04 -7.35 -13.15
CA ARG A 69 1.79 -6.75 -12.67
C ARG A 69 0.98 -7.72 -11.82
N GLN A 70 0.87 -8.98 -12.27
CA GLN A 70 0.11 -9.98 -11.52
C GLN A 70 0.72 -10.23 -10.13
N ASP A 71 2.03 -10.33 -10.06
CA ASP A 71 2.74 -10.53 -8.79
C ASP A 71 2.51 -9.37 -7.82
N TYR A 72 2.60 -8.13 -8.32
CA TYR A 72 2.36 -6.93 -7.49
C TYR A 72 0.92 -6.90 -6.97
N ILE A 73 -0.05 -7.20 -7.84
CA ILE A 73 -1.46 -7.21 -7.45
C ILE A 73 -1.71 -8.25 -6.36
N LEU A 74 -1.14 -9.44 -6.50
CA LEU A 74 -1.30 -10.50 -5.50
C LEU A 74 -0.68 -10.09 -4.16
N LYS A 75 0.53 -9.51 -4.17
CA LYS A 75 1.20 -9.05 -2.96
C LYS A 75 0.38 -7.99 -2.23
N ILE A 76 -0.16 -7.03 -2.98
CA ILE A 76 -0.97 -5.95 -2.38
C ILE A 76 -2.27 -6.51 -1.80
N ARG A 77 -2.92 -7.43 -2.51
CA ARG A 77 -4.15 -8.06 -2.02
C ARG A 77 -3.92 -8.84 -0.72
N GLU A 78 -2.82 -9.57 -0.65
CA GLU A 78 -2.47 -10.31 0.57
C GLU A 78 -2.20 -9.36 1.74
N LEU A 79 -1.48 -8.26 1.51
CA LEU A 79 -1.27 -7.25 2.54
C LEU A 79 -2.59 -6.66 3.01
N ALA A 80 -3.47 -6.29 2.09
CA ALA A 80 -4.76 -5.70 2.43
C ALA A 80 -5.61 -6.67 3.26
N LYS A 81 -5.60 -7.94 2.89
CA LYS A 81 -6.30 -8.99 3.63
C LYS A 81 -5.75 -9.12 5.05
N GLU A 82 -4.43 -9.15 5.21
CA GLU A 82 -3.80 -9.24 6.53
C GLU A 82 -4.11 -8.02 7.39
N CYS A 83 -4.14 -6.82 6.79
CA CYS A 83 -4.54 -5.60 7.49
C CYS A 83 -5.97 -5.72 8.01
N ALA A 84 -6.89 -6.20 7.18
CA ALA A 84 -8.29 -6.35 7.56
C ALA A 84 -8.45 -7.38 8.69
N LEU A 85 -7.76 -8.51 8.59
CA LEU A 85 -7.80 -9.55 9.62
C LEU A 85 -7.22 -9.06 10.94
N THR A 86 -6.12 -8.33 10.89
CA THR A 86 -5.47 -7.77 12.08
C THR A 86 -6.39 -6.72 12.75
N TYR A 87 -7.04 -5.88 11.94
CA TYR A 87 -8.00 -4.91 12.44
C TYR A 87 -9.19 -5.61 13.12
N LYS A 88 -9.76 -6.62 12.46
CA LYS A 88 -10.88 -7.38 13.01
C LYS A 88 -10.49 -8.04 14.33
N ALA A 89 -9.32 -8.63 14.40
CA ALA A 89 -8.83 -9.26 15.64
C ALA A 89 -8.73 -8.25 16.78
N SER A 90 -8.27 -7.02 16.51
CA SER A 90 -8.16 -5.98 17.51
C SER A 90 -9.53 -5.51 18.00
N ILE A 91 -10.53 -5.41 17.11
CA ILE A 91 -11.89 -5.06 17.45
C ILE A 91 -12.53 -6.17 18.29
N ASP A 92 -12.36 -7.41 17.89
CA ASP A 92 -12.92 -8.56 18.62
C ASP A 92 -12.31 -8.65 20.03
N ALA A 93 -11.02 -8.44 20.15
CA ALA A 93 -10.35 -8.42 21.47
C ALA A 93 -10.88 -7.31 22.37
N ALA A 94 -11.05 -6.10 21.82
CA ALA A 94 -11.61 -4.96 22.58
C ALA A 94 -13.04 -5.24 23.00
N ASN A 95 -13.88 -5.82 22.13
CA ASN A 95 -15.25 -6.18 22.44
C ASN A 95 -15.33 -7.31 23.47
N GLY A 96 -14.44 -8.30 23.37
CA GLY A 96 -14.36 -9.37 24.34
C GLY A 96 -13.99 -8.86 25.73
N ALA A 97 -13.01 -7.94 25.81
CA ALA A 97 -12.62 -7.32 27.07
C ALA A 97 -13.75 -6.49 27.67
N LYS A 98 -14.55 -5.82 26.85
CA LYS A 98 -15.71 -5.05 27.30
C LYS A 98 -16.87 -5.93 27.76
N GLY A 99 -16.97 -7.13 27.17
CA GLY A 99 -18.02 -8.09 27.51
C GLY A 99 -17.80 -8.80 28.84
N GLU A 100 -16.61 -8.72 29.39
CA GLU A 100 -16.29 -9.31 30.67
C GLU A 100 -16.65 -8.38 31.80
#